data_2007dcd80d0df10538aa606901874184
#
_entry.id   2007dcd80d0df10538aa606901874184
#
_cell.length_a   1.000
_cell.length_b   1.000
_cell.length_c   1.000
_cell.angle_alpha   90.00
_cell.angle_beta   90.00
_cell.angle_gamma   90.00
#
_symmetry.space_group_name_H-M   'P 1'
#
loop_
_entity.id
_entity.type
_entity.pdbx_description
1 polymer ?
#
loop_
_entity_poly.entity_id
_entity_poly.type
_entity_poly.pdbx_seq_one_letter_code
_entity_poly.pdbx_strand_id
1 'polypeptide(L)'
;MNIEAVLHDVRKVSSRLALLDEKQINEILLAVADAAMEHCEDILKANIEDLGRMDVANPKYDRLKLTKERLEAIAADMRNVAALPSPLGRILEESVRPNGLHLKKISVPFGVIGIIYEARPNVSFDVFSLCFKSGNACVLKGGSDADCSNRAIVKVIHEVLERFGVDTHIVELLPAGREATTELLHAEGLVDLIIPRGSSGLIEYVRREATVPVIETGAGVCHTYFDASGDIVKGTAIINNAKARRVSVCNALDCLLIHASRLSDLPALCAPLQNSHVIIYADELAYEALCGNYPAELLCRATPESFGKEFLDYKMAVRTVADIDEALSHIYTYSSKHSECIVAEDQQAASYFACMVDAACVYTNAPTSFTDGAQFGLGAEIGISTQKLHARGPMGLREITTYKWLIEGNGQIRK
;
A
#
# COMPACT_ATOMS: atom_id res chain seq x y z
N MET A 1 -17.26 22.76 -12.05
CA MET A 1 -17.58 21.35 -12.39
C MET A 1 -18.65 20.90 -11.42
N ASN A 2 -19.73 20.31 -11.88
CA ASN A 2 -20.72 19.68 -11.00
C ASN A 2 -20.21 18.26 -10.71
N ILE A 3 -19.73 18.02 -9.51
CA ILE A 3 -19.09 16.75 -9.12
C ILE A 3 -20.08 15.60 -9.11
N GLU A 4 -21.30 15.84 -8.60
CA GLU A 4 -22.35 14.83 -8.57
C GLU A 4 -22.70 14.34 -9.99
N ALA A 5 -22.79 15.24 -10.98
CA ALA A 5 -23.02 14.86 -12.37
C ALA A 5 -21.89 14.01 -12.93
N VAL A 6 -20.63 14.35 -12.63
CA VAL A 6 -19.47 13.54 -13.03
C VAL A 6 -19.52 12.15 -12.42
N LEU A 7 -19.85 12.03 -11.13
CA LEU A 7 -19.97 10.74 -10.45
C LEU A 7 -21.11 9.88 -11.04
N HIS A 8 -22.22 10.50 -11.44
CA HIS A 8 -23.29 9.81 -12.14
C HIS A 8 -22.84 9.27 -13.52
N ASP A 9 -22.05 10.06 -14.27
CA ASP A 9 -21.53 9.62 -15.57
C ASP A 9 -20.54 8.45 -15.39
N VAL A 10 -19.61 8.51 -14.41
CA VAL A 10 -18.72 7.41 -14.05
C VAL A 10 -19.53 6.15 -13.70
N ARG A 11 -20.56 6.28 -12.82
CA ARG A 11 -21.39 5.15 -12.40
C ARG A 11 -22.11 4.50 -13.58
N LYS A 12 -22.64 5.31 -14.47
CA LYS A 12 -23.35 4.83 -15.67
C LYS A 12 -22.45 4.02 -16.60
N VAL A 13 -21.21 4.46 -16.79
CA VAL A 13 -20.27 3.80 -17.72
C VAL A 13 -19.51 2.64 -17.09
N SER A 14 -19.38 2.58 -15.76
CA SER A 14 -18.62 1.56 -15.06
C SER A 14 -19.06 0.13 -15.42
N SER A 15 -20.37 -0.10 -15.58
CA SER A 15 -20.90 -1.42 -15.96
C SER A 15 -20.50 -1.87 -17.37
N ARG A 16 -20.14 -0.93 -18.25
CA ARG A 16 -19.70 -1.22 -19.62
C ARG A 16 -18.31 -1.86 -19.69
N LEU A 17 -17.48 -1.69 -18.65
CA LEU A 17 -16.19 -2.36 -18.55
C LEU A 17 -16.29 -3.87 -18.61
N ALA A 18 -17.41 -4.43 -18.15
CA ALA A 18 -17.68 -5.87 -18.25
C ALA A 18 -17.86 -6.39 -19.70
N LEU A 19 -17.99 -5.50 -20.69
CA LEU A 19 -18.09 -5.84 -22.10
C LEU A 19 -16.72 -5.96 -22.79
N LEU A 20 -15.66 -5.43 -22.16
CA LEU A 20 -14.29 -5.56 -22.67
C LEU A 20 -13.74 -6.94 -22.32
N ASP A 21 -13.16 -7.60 -23.29
CA ASP A 21 -12.43 -8.83 -23.03
C ASP A 21 -11.01 -8.55 -22.49
N GLU A 22 -10.36 -9.59 -21.96
CA GLU A 22 -9.03 -9.44 -21.37
C GLU A 22 -7.98 -8.96 -22.40
N LYS A 23 -8.12 -9.36 -23.65
CA LYS A 23 -7.20 -8.95 -24.72
C LYS A 23 -7.32 -7.45 -25.01
N GLN A 24 -8.54 -6.95 -25.13
CA GLN A 24 -8.80 -5.51 -25.32
C GLN A 24 -8.27 -4.67 -24.14
N ILE A 25 -8.51 -5.13 -22.90
CA ILE A 25 -7.99 -4.46 -21.69
C ILE A 25 -6.47 -4.40 -21.73
N ASN A 26 -5.79 -5.51 -22.08
CA ASN A 26 -4.34 -5.56 -22.14
C ASN A 26 -3.79 -4.65 -23.25
N GLU A 27 -4.38 -4.65 -24.43
CA GLU A 27 -4.00 -3.78 -25.56
C GLU A 27 -4.12 -2.30 -25.17
N ILE A 28 -5.17 -1.91 -24.48
CA ILE A 28 -5.37 -0.53 -23.99
C ILE A 28 -4.31 -0.16 -22.96
N LEU A 29 -4.03 -1.02 -21.97
CA LEU A 29 -3.01 -0.77 -20.95
C LEU A 29 -1.61 -0.62 -21.57
N LEU A 30 -1.26 -1.45 -22.54
CA LEU A 30 0.00 -1.34 -23.26
C LEU A 30 0.06 -0.03 -24.06
N ALA A 31 -1.03 0.38 -24.71
CA ALA A 31 -1.11 1.64 -25.43
C ALA A 31 -1.00 2.85 -24.49
N VAL A 32 -1.54 2.79 -23.27
CA VAL A 32 -1.37 3.85 -22.25
C VAL A 32 0.09 3.92 -21.79
N ALA A 33 0.75 2.77 -21.59
CA ALA A 33 2.15 2.73 -21.23
C ALA A 33 3.06 3.34 -22.33
N ASP A 34 2.75 3.10 -23.59
CA ASP A 34 3.46 3.68 -24.72
C ASP A 34 3.18 5.19 -24.84
N ALA A 35 1.91 5.60 -24.73
CA ALA A 35 1.51 7.01 -24.74
C ALA A 35 2.13 7.82 -23.58
N ALA A 36 2.30 7.22 -22.39
CA ALA A 36 3.00 7.86 -21.27
C ALA A 36 4.43 8.23 -21.63
N MET A 37 5.10 7.43 -22.46
CA MET A 37 6.46 7.71 -22.94
C MET A 37 6.46 8.68 -24.13
N GLU A 38 5.49 8.60 -25.02
CA GLU A 38 5.30 9.55 -26.13
C GLU A 38 5.07 10.99 -25.62
N HIS A 39 4.27 11.13 -24.54
CA HIS A 39 3.94 12.41 -23.90
C HIS A 39 4.86 12.75 -22.71
N CYS A 40 6.02 12.08 -22.58
CA CYS A 40 6.95 12.26 -21.47
C CYS A 40 7.29 13.73 -21.22
N GLU A 41 7.62 14.49 -22.28
CA GLU A 41 8.01 15.91 -22.18
C GLU A 41 6.85 16.79 -21.65
N ASP A 42 5.62 16.55 -22.09
CA ASP A 42 4.44 17.30 -21.64
C ASP A 42 4.14 17.01 -20.17
N ILE A 43 4.23 15.74 -19.75
CA ILE A 43 4.03 15.32 -18.34
C ILE A 43 5.13 15.95 -17.46
N LEU A 44 6.39 15.91 -17.89
CA LEU A 44 7.50 16.50 -17.13
C LEU A 44 7.39 18.02 -17.04
N LYS A 45 6.92 18.70 -18.11
CA LYS A 45 6.66 20.14 -18.08
C LYS A 45 5.59 20.49 -17.06
N ALA A 46 4.47 19.76 -17.03
CA ALA A 46 3.43 19.94 -16.03
C ALA A 46 3.94 19.66 -14.60
N ASN A 47 4.84 18.68 -14.46
CA ASN A 47 5.45 18.37 -13.15
C ASN A 47 6.40 19.48 -12.68
N ILE A 48 7.13 20.14 -13.57
CA ILE A 48 7.98 21.29 -13.24
C ILE A 48 7.11 22.44 -12.71
N GLU A 49 5.90 22.67 -13.25
CA GLU A 49 4.97 23.68 -12.74
C GLU A 49 4.52 23.36 -11.30
N ASP A 50 4.24 22.08 -11.00
CA ASP A 50 3.90 21.65 -9.64
C ASP A 50 5.09 21.80 -8.68
N LEU A 51 6.30 21.37 -9.09
CA LEU A 51 7.52 21.49 -8.29
C LEU A 51 7.89 22.95 -7.99
N GLY A 52 7.63 23.87 -8.93
CA GLY A 52 7.88 25.30 -8.75
C GLY A 52 7.04 25.94 -7.63
N ARG A 53 5.98 25.27 -7.17
CA ARG A 53 5.10 25.71 -6.08
C ARG A 53 5.44 25.09 -4.74
N MET A 54 6.42 24.17 -4.69
CA MET A 54 6.79 23.44 -3.47
C MET A 54 8.24 23.75 -3.08
N ASP A 55 8.48 23.99 -1.78
CA ASP A 55 9.83 24.14 -1.26
C ASP A 55 10.63 22.83 -1.43
N VAL A 56 11.85 22.94 -1.96
CA VAL A 56 12.76 21.79 -2.15
C VAL A 56 13.07 21.07 -0.82
N ALA A 57 13.07 21.79 0.30
CA ALA A 57 13.25 21.22 1.63
C ALA A 57 12.01 20.44 2.15
N ASN A 58 10.87 20.54 1.47
CA ASN A 58 9.65 19.83 1.86
C ASN A 58 9.84 18.31 1.67
N PRO A 59 9.59 17.46 2.69
CA PRO A 59 9.70 16.01 2.57
C PRO A 59 8.84 15.39 1.45
N LYS A 60 7.80 16.09 0.99
CA LYS A 60 6.94 15.66 -0.12
C LYS A 60 7.56 15.94 -1.50
N TYR A 61 8.60 16.78 -1.59
CA TYR A 61 9.18 17.21 -2.86
C TYR A 61 9.70 16.03 -3.69
N ASP A 62 10.43 15.10 -3.09
CA ASP A 62 10.93 13.92 -3.80
C ASP A 62 9.80 12.99 -4.27
N ARG A 63 8.69 12.91 -3.51
CA ARG A 63 7.51 12.11 -3.90
C ARG A 63 6.76 12.74 -5.06
N LEU A 64 6.75 14.07 -5.16
CA LEU A 64 6.10 14.83 -6.22
C LEU A 64 6.89 14.77 -7.52
N LYS A 65 8.23 14.71 -7.43
CA LYS A 65 9.13 14.82 -8.56
C LYS A 65 9.00 13.63 -9.51
N LEU A 66 8.69 13.89 -10.78
CA LEU A 66 8.83 12.95 -11.88
C LEU A 66 10.15 13.19 -12.62
N THR A 67 10.72 12.14 -13.17
CA THR A 67 11.84 12.15 -14.11
C THR A 67 11.52 11.19 -15.25
N LYS A 68 12.29 11.23 -16.33
CA LYS A 68 12.12 10.28 -17.43
C LYS A 68 12.25 8.84 -16.96
N GLU A 69 13.24 8.54 -16.11
CA GLU A 69 13.48 7.22 -15.57
C GLU A 69 12.30 6.74 -14.67
N ARG A 70 11.70 7.67 -13.91
CA ARG A 70 10.50 7.36 -13.13
C ARG A 70 9.28 7.07 -14.02
N LEU A 71 9.12 7.81 -15.12
CA LEU A 71 8.06 7.53 -16.10
C LEU A 71 8.29 6.21 -16.84
N GLU A 72 9.53 5.88 -17.19
CA GLU A 72 9.91 4.57 -17.75
C GLU A 72 9.55 3.42 -16.79
N ALA A 73 9.84 3.59 -15.49
CA ALA A 73 9.47 2.61 -14.47
C ALA A 73 7.94 2.47 -14.35
N ILE A 74 7.18 3.57 -14.34
CA ILE A 74 5.70 3.56 -14.31
C ILE A 74 5.16 2.86 -15.56
N ALA A 75 5.68 3.14 -16.75
CA ALA A 75 5.28 2.47 -17.97
C ALA A 75 5.59 0.95 -17.93
N ALA A 76 6.72 0.57 -17.34
CA ALA A 76 7.05 -0.85 -17.12
C ALA A 76 6.07 -1.51 -16.15
N ASP A 77 5.69 -0.84 -15.07
CA ASP A 77 4.69 -1.35 -14.12
C ASP A 77 3.31 -1.53 -14.76
N MET A 78 2.87 -0.59 -15.61
CA MET A 78 1.63 -0.76 -16.39
C MET A 78 1.69 -1.97 -17.33
N ARG A 79 2.84 -2.23 -17.98
CA ARG A 79 3.04 -3.42 -18.82
C ARG A 79 3.02 -4.70 -17.98
N ASN A 80 3.60 -4.67 -16.78
CA ASN A 80 3.53 -5.78 -15.84
C ASN A 80 2.09 -6.08 -15.45
N VAL A 81 1.29 -5.07 -15.12
CA VAL A 81 -0.15 -5.22 -14.82
C VAL A 81 -0.91 -5.80 -16.01
N ALA A 82 -0.64 -5.33 -17.24
CA ALA A 82 -1.27 -5.89 -18.45
C ALA A 82 -0.96 -7.38 -18.63
N ALA A 83 0.26 -7.83 -18.26
CA ALA A 83 0.68 -9.23 -18.37
C ALA A 83 0.09 -10.14 -17.28
N LEU A 84 -0.43 -9.60 -16.18
CA LEU A 84 -1.07 -10.39 -15.13
C LEU A 84 -2.39 -11.00 -15.63
N PRO A 85 -2.76 -12.20 -15.15
CA PRO A 85 -4.05 -12.79 -15.45
C PRO A 85 -5.19 -11.94 -14.88
N SER A 86 -6.30 -11.86 -15.62
CA SER A 86 -7.49 -11.15 -15.15
C SER A 86 -7.95 -11.70 -13.79
N PRO A 87 -8.26 -10.84 -12.81
CA PRO A 87 -8.83 -11.27 -11.55
C PRO A 87 -10.31 -11.62 -11.64
N LEU A 88 -10.97 -11.30 -12.77
CA LEU A 88 -12.42 -11.43 -12.95
C LEU A 88 -12.85 -12.82 -13.39
N GLY A 89 -14.07 -13.21 -13.01
CA GLY A 89 -14.68 -14.47 -13.41
C GLY A 89 -14.04 -15.73 -12.78
N ARG A 90 -13.10 -15.58 -11.86
CA ARG A 90 -12.46 -16.72 -11.17
C ARG A 90 -13.48 -17.40 -10.26
N ILE A 91 -13.57 -18.72 -10.37
CA ILE A 91 -14.39 -19.52 -9.46
C ILE A 91 -13.65 -19.59 -8.11
N LEU A 92 -14.25 -18.97 -7.08
CA LEU A 92 -13.73 -18.96 -5.71
C LEU A 92 -14.25 -20.16 -4.92
N GLU A 93 -15.50 -20.57 -5.22
CA GLU A 93 -16.17 -21.70 -4.60
C GLU A 93 -17.20 -22.26 -5.57
N GLU A 94 -17.36 -23.59 -5.60
CA GLU A 94 -18.34 -24.26 -6.44
C GLU A 94 -18.93 -25.46 -5.68
N SER A 95 -20.25 -25.61 -5.74
CA SER A 95 -20.94 -26.74 -5.09
C SER A 95 -22.27 -27.06 -5.74
N VAL A 96 -22.66 -28.35 -5.70
CA VAL A 96 -24.00 -28.79 -6.07
C VAL A 96 -24.76 -29.17 -4.80
N ARG A 97 -25.95 -28.58 -4.65
CA ARG A 97 -26.75 -28.82 -3.43
C ARG A 97 -27.58 -30.12 -3.62
N PRO A 98 -28.03 -30.75 -2.50
CA PRO A 98 -28.84 -31.97 -2.56
C PRO A 98 -30.12 -31.85 -3.42
N ASN A 99 -30.68 -30.64 -3.57
CA ASN A 99 -31.84 -30.36 -4.41
C ASN A 99 -31.48 -30.10 -5.89
N GLY A 100 -30.21 -30.25 -6.27
CA GLY A 100 -29.74 -30.06 -7.64
C GLY A 100 -29.39 -28.61 -8.04
N LEU A 101 -29.47 -27.64 -7.12
CA LEU A 101 -28.97 -26.28 -7.40
C LEU A 101 -27.45 -26.29 -7.53
N HIS A 102 -26.92 -25.72 -8.60
CA HIS A 102 -25.51 -25.52 -8.82
C HIS A 102 -25.12 -24.09 -8.44
N LEU A 103 -24.25 -23.94 -7.44
CA LEU A 103 -23.80 -22.68 -6.88
C LEU A 103 -22.35 -22.44 -7.28
N LYS A 104 -22.08 -21.28 -7.88
CA LYS A 104 -20.73 -20.79 -8.19
C LYS A 104 -20.53 -19.42 -7.56
N LYS A 105 -19.50 -19.26 -6.75
CA LYS A 105 -19.04 -17.97 -6.26
C LYS A 105 -17.93 -17.47 -7.17
N ILE A 106 -18.15 -16.37 -7.85
CA ILE A 106 -17.18 -15.84 -8.81
C ILE A 106 -16.72 -14.44 -8.42
N SER A 107 -15.46 -14.10 -8.76
CA SER A 107 -14.92 -12.75 -8.58
C SER A 107 -15.52 -11.78 -9.60
N VAL A 108 -15.82 -10.56 -9.13
CA VAL A 108 -16.36 -9.46 -9.92
C VAL A 108 -15.75 -8.14 -9.46
N PRO A 109 -15.75 -7.05 -10.29
CA PRO A 109 -15.31 -5.74 -9.84
C PRO A 109 -16.18 -5.21 -8.69
N PHE A 110 -15.65 -4.26 -7.89
CA PHE A 110 -16.49 -3.45 -7.01
C PHE A 110 -17.45 -2.56 -7.79
N GLY A 111 -16.95 -1.93 -8.85
CA GLY A 111 -17.68 -0.99 -9.68
C GLY A 111 -16.95 0.33 -9.85
N VAL A 112 -17.17 1.30 -8.97
CA VAL A 112 -16.50 2.60 -8.96
C VAL A 112 -15.64 2.73 -7.71
N ILE A 113 -14.33 2.97 -7.90
CA ILE A 113 -13.38 3.15 -6.81
C ILE A 113 -12.90 4.61 -6.79
N GLY A 114 -13.10 5.28 -5.66
CA GLY A 114 -12.57 6.62 -5.39
C GLY A 114 -11.16 6.52 -4.77
N ILE A 115 -10.19 7.25 -5.33
CA ILE A 115 -8.83 7.30 -4.79
C ILE A 115 -8.50 8.72 -4.39
N ILE A 116 -8.21 8.93 -3.09
CA ILE A 116 -7.80 10.23 -2.55
C ILE A 116 -6.32 10.17 -2.23
N TYR A 117 -5.49 11.01 -2.88
CA TYR A 117 -4.04 10.92 -2.76
C TYR A 117 -3.34 12.28 -2.72
N GLU A 118 -2.16 12.31 -2.06
CA GLU A 118 -1.33 13.49 -1.88
C GLU A 118 0.00 13.35 -2.64
N ALA A 119 0.46 14.45 -3.27
CA ALA A 119 1.82 14.66 -3.79
C ALA A 119 2.49 13.43 -4.47
N ARG A 120 1.72 12.65 -5.23
CA ARG A 120 2.18 11.40 -5.88
C ARG A 120 1.56 11.26 -7.28
N PRO A 121 2.04 12.01 -8.30
CA PRO A 121 1.43 11.98 -9.62
C PRO A 121 1.45 10.59 -10.29
N ASN A 122 2.43 9.72 -9.96
CA ASN A 122 2.47 8.33 -10.44
C ASN A 122 1.21 7.54 -10.08
N VAL A 123 0.55 7.85 -8.95
CA VAL A 123 -0.65 7.15 -8.50
C VAL A 123 -1.76 7.18 -9.56
N SER A 124 -1.85 8.23 -10.39
CA SER A 124 -2.86 8.32 -11.44
C SER A 124 -2.74 7.19 -12.47
N PHE A 125 -1.52 6.85 -12.92
CA PHE A 125 -1.28 5.71 -13.82
C PHE A 125 -1.43 4.36 -13.10
N ASP A 126 -0.84 4.24 -11.91
CA ASP A 126 -0.85 2.99 -11.13
C ASP A 126 -2.28 2.57 -10.82
N VAL A 127 -3.09 3.51 -10.31
CA VAL A 127 -4.50 3.27 -9.98
C VAL A 127 -5.33 2.98 -11.23
N PHE A 128 -5.16 3.77 -12.30
CA PHE A 128 -5.87 3.51 -13.54
C PHE A 128 -5.60 2.08 -14.02
N SER A 129 -4.34 1.67 -14.09
CA SER A 129 -3.99 0.34 -14.61
C SER A 129 -4.58 -0.79 -13.78
N LEU A 130 -4.53 -0.70 -12.44
CA LEU A 130 -5.10 -1.69 -11.54
C LEU A 130 -6.64 -1.72 -11.61
N CYS A 131 -7.28 -0.56 -11.55
CA CYS A 131 -8.74 -0.45 -11.64
C CYS A 131 -9.25 -0.96 -12.99
N PHE A 132 -8.65 -0.51 -14.09
CA PHE A 132 -9.06 -0.90 -15.43
C PHE A 132 -8.88 -2.41 -15.69
N LYS A 133 -7.73 -2.98 -15.29
CA LYS A 133 -7.46 -4.43 -15.39
C LYS A 133 -8.44 -5.27 -14.56
N SER A 134 -8.90 -4.74 -13.43
CA SER A 134 -9.88 -5.40 -12.55
C SER A 134 -11.35 -5.05 -12.85
N GLY A 135 -11.61 -4.34 -13.96
CA GLY A 135 -12.96 -4.00 -14.41
C GLY A 135 -13.64 -2.90 -13.57
N ASN A 136 -12.89 -2.12 -12.81
CA ASN A 136 -13.39 -0.99 -12.04
C ASN A 136 -13.20 0.31 -12.80
N ALA A 137 -14.20 1.19 -12.77
CA ALA A 137 -14.01 2.60 -13.05
C ALA A 137 -13.34 3.28 -11.84
N CYS A 138 -12.59 4.36 -12.06
CA CYS A 138 -11.93 5.06 -10.96
C CYS A 138 -12.18 6.58 -10.99
N VAL A 139 -12.37 7.13 -9.79
CA VAL A 139 -12.47 8.57 -9.54
C VAL A 139 -11.22 8.99 -8.78
N LEU A 140 -10.39 9.79 -9.42
CA LEU A 140 -9.13 10.29 -8.90
C LEU A 140 -9.35 11.64 -8.21
N LYS A 141 -8.90 11.76 -6.97
CA LYS A 141 -8.92 13.02 -6.21
C LYS A 141 -7.51 13.31 -5.70
N GLY A 142 -6.70 13.94 -6.55
CA GLY A 142 -5.35 14.38 -6.20
C GLY A 142 -5.34 15.60 -5.27
N GLY A 143 -4.20 15.83 -4.62
CA GLY A 143 -3.93 17.07 -3.91
C GLY A 143 -3.58 18.22 -4.87
N SER A 144 -3.69 19.48 -4.39
CA SER A 144 -3.28 20.66 -5.15
C SER A 144 -1.80 20.71 -5.49
N ASP A 145 -1.00 19.95 -4.76
CA ASP A 145 0.46 19.86 -4.95
C ASP A 145 0.85 19.24 -6.30
N ALA A 146 -0.03 18.39 -6.88
CA ALA A 146 0.25 17.63 -8.10
C ALA A 146 -0.83 17.85 -9.18
N ASP A 147 -1.58 18.95 -9.15
CA ASP A 147 -2.76 19.17 -10.00
C ASP A 147 -2.38 19.23 -11.50
N CYS A 148 -1.30 19.92 -11.87
CA CYS A 148 -0.86 20.01 -13.26
C CYS A 148 -0.40 18.65 -13.79
N SER A 149 0.40 17.92 -13.02
CA SER A 149 0.87 16.57 -13.37
C SER A 149 -0.31 15.60 -13.52
N ASN A 150 -1.26 15.59 -12.58
CA ASN A 150 -2.41 14.70 -12.62
C ASN A 150 -3.29 14.96 -13.84
N ARG A 151 -3.53 16.22 -14.20
CA ARG A 151 -4.28 16.60 -15.40
C ARG A 151 -3.58 16.14 -16.68
N ALA A 152 -2.25 16.34 -16.77
CA ALA A 152 -1.47 15.89 -17.92
C ALA A 152 -1.56 14.36 -18.08
N ILE A 153 -1.43 13.62 -16.99
CA ILE A 153 -1.51 12.15 -16.98
C ILE A 153 -2.92 11.66 -17.40
N VAL A 154 -3.98 12.20 -16.79
CA VAL A 154 -5.36 11.77 -17.11
C VAL A 154 -5.71 12.13 -18.55
N LYS A 155 -5.22 13.25 -19.07
CA LYS A 155 -5.38 13.61 -20.48
C LYS A 155 -4.78 12.54 -21.40
N VAL A 156 -3.57 12.04 -21.12
CA VAL A 156 -2.93 10.96 -21.88
C VAL A 156 -3.78 9.68 -21.85
N ILE A 157 -4.31 9.34 -20.67
CA ILE A 157 -5.20 8.17 -20.53
C ILE A 157 -6.45 8.36 -21.40
N HIS A 158 -7.12 9.52 -21.34
CA HIS A 158 -8.32 9.82 -22.12
C HIS A 158 -8.07 9.72 -23.63
N GLU A 159 -6.96 10.27 -24.13
CA GLU A 159 -6.58 10.21 -25.56
C GLU A 159 -6.44 8.75 -26.04
N VAL A 160 -5.91 7.87 -25.20
CA VAL A 160 -5.82 6.44 -25.55
C VAL A 160 -7.20 5.79 -25.51
N LEU A 161 -8.01 6.03 -24.46
CA LEU A 161 -9.35 5.47 -24.37
C LEU A 161 -10.23 5.85 -25.56
N GLU A 162 -10.19 7.11 -26.00
CA GLU A 162 -10.90 7.59 -27.18
C GLU A 162 -10.47 6.86 -28.45
N ARG A 163 -9.15 6.62 -28.63
CA ARG A 163 -8.62 5.85 -29.77
C ARG A 163 -9.18 4.42 -29.85
N PHE A 164 -9.47 3.83 -28.70
CA PHE A 164 -10.03 2.48 -28.59
C PHE A 164 -11.57 2.49 -28.52
N GLY A 165 -12.22 3.66 -28.61
CA GLY A 165 -13.68 3.79 -28.53
C GLY A 165 -14.25 3.47 -27.13
N VAL A 166 -13.43 3.58 -26.09
CA VAL A 166 -13.83 3.40 -24.70
C VAL A 166 -14.21 4.77 -24.11
N ASP A 167 -15.32 4.79 -23.37
CA ASP A 167 -15.82 6.00 -22.74
C ASP A 167 -14.84 6.53 -21.69
N THR A 168 -14.41 7.78 -21.81
CA THR A 168 -13.39 8.39 -20.94
C THR A 168 -13.85 8.54 -19.50
N HIS A 169 -15.17 8.60 -19.23
CA HIS A 169 -15.71 8.67 -17.88
C HIS A 169 -15.42 7.44 -17.02
N ILE A 170 -14.78 6.39 -17.56
CA ILE A 170 -14.27 5.30 -16.71
C ILE A 170 -13.12 5.70 -15.82
N VAL A 171 -12.48 6.84 -16.09
CA VAL A 171 -11.49 7.47 -15.22
C VAL A 171 -11.71 8.98 -15.20
N GLU A 172 -12.01 9.53 -14.03
CA GLU A 172 -12.26 10.95 -13.86
C GLU A 172 -11.35 11.56 -12.79
N LEU A 173 -10.83 12.76 -13.06
CA LEU A 173 -10.06 13.53 -12.11
C LEU A 173 -10.90 14.67 -11.55
N LEU A 174 -11.22 14.60 -10.27
CA LEU A 174 -11.93 15.65 -9.56
C LEU A 174 -11.03 16.87 -9.28
N PRO A 175 -11.61 18.06 -9.14
CA PRO A 175 -10.87 19.26 -8.75
C PRO A 175 -10.10 19.06 -7.43
N ALA A 176 -8.93 19.69 -7.30
CA ALA A 176 -8.07 19.55 -6.14
C ALA A 176 -8.63 20.14 -4.83
N GLY A 177 -9.74 20.89 -4.87
CA GLY A 177 -10.39 21.54 -3.72
C GLY A 177 -10.92 20.58 -2.66
N ARG A 178 -11.08 21.07 -1.42
CA ARG A 178 -11.62 20.28 -0.30
C ARG A 178 -13.09 19.88 -0.50
N GLU A 179 -13.87 20.72 -1.16
CA GLU A 179 -15.27 20.48 -1.51
C GLU A 179 -15.41 19.16 -2.29
N ALA A 180 -14.58 18.97 -3.32
CA ALA A 180 -14.56 17.72 -4.10
C ALA A 180 -14.20 16.49 -3.25
N THR A 181 -13.37 16.66 -2.22
CA THR A 181 -13.09 15.58 -1.28
C THR A 181 -14.36 15.24 -0.48
N THR A 182 -15.03 16.22 0.06
CA THR A 182 -16.26 16.03 0.86
C THR A 182 -17.35 15.36 0.03
N GLU A 183 -17.60 15.84 -1.20
CA GLU A 183 -18.58 15.22 -2.08
C GLU A 183 -18.25 13.76 -2.41
N LEU A 184 -16.96 13.45 -2.68
CA LEU A 184 -16.53 12.08 -2.94
C LEU A 184 -16.71 11.16 -1.72
N LEU A 185 -16.43 11.67 -0.50
CA LEU A 185 -16.58 10.90 0.75
C LEU A 185 -18.03 10.52 1.05
N HIS A 186 -18.98 11.30 0.56
CA HIS A 186 -20.42 11.11 0.79
C HIS A 186 -21.18 10.60 -0.45
N ALA A 187 -20.47 10.15 -1.50
CA ALA A 187 -21.05 9.70 -2.77
C ALA A 187 -21.66 8.30 -2.70
N GLU A 188 -22.52 8.04 -1.70
CA GLU A 188 -23.23 6.77 -1.53
C GLU A 188 -24.04 6.39 -2.78
N GLY A 189 -23.91 5.12 -3.20
CA GLY A 189 -24.58 4.61 -4.39
C GLY A 189 -23.94 5.01 -5.73
N LEU A 190 -23.05 6.00 -5.75
CA LEU A 190 -22.28 6.41 -6.91
C LEU A 190 -20.84 5.85 -6.88
N VAL A 191 -20.25 5.78 -5.70
CA VAL A 191 -18.92 5.21 -5.44
C VAL A 191 -19.06 4.02 -4.50
N ASP A 192 -18.42 2.90 -4.84
CA ASP A 192 -18.54 1.64 -4.09
C ASP A 192 -17.47 1.50 -3.00
N LEU A 193 -16.31 2.14 -3.21
CA LEU A 193 -15.15 2.03 -2.33
C LEU A 193 -14.27 3.27 -2.44
N ILE A 194 -13.70 3.72 -1.31
CA ILE A 194 -12.66 4.75 -1.27
C ILE A 194 -11.38 4.17 -0.72
N ILE A 195 -10.23 4.52 -1.35
CA ILE A 195 -8.90 4.14 -0.90
C ILE A 195 -8.07 5.43 -0.73
N PRO A 196 -7.78 5.86 0.49
CA PRO A 196 -6.91 7.01 0.74
C PRO A 196 -5.42 6.61 0.59
N ARG A 197 -4.60 7.51 0.01
CA ARG A 197 -3.15 7.34 -0.20
C ARG A 197 -2.41 8.61 0.20
N GLY A 198 -1.89 8.68 1.40
CA GLY A 198 -1.21 9.90 1.86
C GLY A 198 -0.69 9.81 3.28
N SER A 199 -0.69 10.95 3.95
CA SER A 199 -0.31 11.06 5.36
C SER A 199 -1.32 10.35 6.27
N SER A 200 -0.88 9.96 7.48
CA SER A 200 -1.76 9.40 8.51
C SER A 200 -2.97 10.30 8.80
N GLY A 201 -2.76 11.62 8.79
CA GLY A 201 -3.85 12.59 8.99
C GLY A 201 -4.91 12.56 7.88
N LEU A 202 -4.50 12.39 6.61
CA LEU A 202 -5.46 12.20 5.51
C LEU A 202 -6.25 10.90 5.68
N ILE A 203 -5.56 9.81 6.00
CA ILE A 203 -6.19 8.49 6.16
C ILE A 203 -7.20 8.52 7.30
N GLU A 204 -6.83 9.10 8.44
CA GLU A 204 -7.74 9.25 9.58
C GLU A 204 -8.94 10.16 9.26
N TYR A 205 -8.71 11.26 8.56
CA TYR A 205 -9.80 12.14 8.09
C TYR A 205 -10.78 11.38 7.20
N VAL A 206 -10.28 10.67 6.18
CA VAL A 206 -11.14 9.89 5.27
C VAL A 206 -11.91 8.82 6.04
N ARG A 207 -11.24 8.07 6.93
CA ARG A 207 -11.89 7.04 7.75
C ARG A 207 -13.03 7.58 8.61
N ARG A 208 -12.85 8.78 9.18
CA ARG A 208 -13.84 9.37 10.07
C ARG A 208 -15.02 10.01 9.33
N GLU A 209 -14.76 10.64 8.19
CA GLU A 209 -15.76 11.45 7.49
C GLU A 209 -16.50 10.69 6.38
N ALA A 210 -15.93 9.59 5.84
CA ALA A 210 -16.56 8.89 4.73
C ALA A 210 -17.79 8.11 5.16
N THR A 211 -18.87 8.24 4.36
CA THR A 211 -20.04 7.36 4.43
C THR A 211 -19.94 6.22 3.39
N VAL A 212 -19.14 6.44 2.34
CA VAL A 212 -18.75 5.35 1.41
C VAL A 212 -17.75 4.41 2.12
N PRO A 213 -17.83 3.08 1.91
CA PRO A 213 -16.85 2.14 2.44
C PRO A 213 -15.40 2.52 2.13
N VAL A 214 -14.50 2.37 3.12
CA VAL A 214 -13.08 2.75 2.99
C VAL A 214 -12.20 1.52 3.22
N ILE A 215 -11.19 1.32 2.36
CA ILE A 215 -10.05 0.46 2.66
C ILE A 215 -8.87 1.35 3.02
N GLU A 216 -8.45 1.28 4.29
CA GLU A 216 -7.34 2.08 4.80
C GLU A 216 -6.00 1.50 4.36
N THR A 217 -5.10 2.39 3.91
CA THR A 217 -3.68 2.10 3.81
C THR A 217 -3.00 2.77 5.00
N GLY A 218 -2.81 2.03 6.08
CA GLY A 218 -2.35 2.58 7.36
C GLY A 218 -0.87 3.03 7.35
N ALA A 219 -0.48 3.78 8.40
CA ALA A 219 0.91 4.01 8.74
C ALA A 219 1.59 2.68 9.10
N GLY A 220 2.88 2.57 8.81
CA GLY A 220 3.64 1.37 9.08
C GLY A 220 4.55 1.53 10.30
N VAL A 221 4.10 1.16 11.51
CA VAL A 221 4.98 0.99 12.66
C VAL A 221 5.36 -0.48 12.73
N CYS A 222 6.56 -0.82 12.23
CA CYS A 222 7.03 -2.19 12.08
C CYS A 222 8.05 -2.56 13.16
N HIS A 223 7.95 -3.79 13.69
CA HIS A 223 8.88 -4.32 14.69
C HIS A 223 9.67 -5.50 14.14
N THR A 224 10.88 -5.66 14.67
CA THR A 224 11.65 -6.90 14.57
C THR A 224 12.00 -7.35 15.98
N TYR A 225 11.57 -8.54 16.37
CA TYR A 225 11.94 -9.17 17.63
C TYR A 225 13.13 -10.11 17.40
N PHE A 226 14.24 -9.84 18.07
CA PHE A 226 15.40 -10.70 18.12
C PHE A 226 15.30 -11.62 19.34
N ASP A 227 14.95 -12.86 19.09
CA ASP A 227 14.67 -13.87 20.11
C ASP A 227 15.93 -14.39 20.80
N ALA A 228 15.76 -15.09 21.95
CA ALA A 228 16.85 -15.76 22.65
C ALA A 228 17.63 -16.73 21.76
N SER A 229 16.94 -17.39 20.82
CA SER A 229 17.51 -18.33 19.85
C SER A 229 18.02 -17.68 18.55
N GLY A 230 17.91 -16.35 18.42
CA GLY A 230 18.21 -15.65 17.18
C GLY A 230 19.65 -15.82 16.69
N ASP A 231 19.84 -16.07 15.39
CA ASP A 231 21.16 -16.08 14.76
C ASP A 231 21.64 -14.65 14.51
N ILE A 232 22.84 -14.31 15.01
CA ILE A 232 23.37 -12.97 14.96
C ILE A 232 23.68 -12.50 13.54
N VAL A 233 24.13 -13.41 12.65
CA VAL A 233 24.47 -13.07 11.27
C VAL A 233 23.21 -12.73 10.48
N LYS A 234 22.18 -13.58 10.61
CA LYS A 234 20.85 -13.32 10.02
C LYS A 234 20.24 -12.04 10.60
N GLY A 235 20.25 -11.89 11.93
CA GLY A 235 19.68 -10.71 12.62
C GLY A 235 20.31 -9.41 12.15
N THR A 236 21.64 -9.35 12.08
CA THR A 236 22.37 -8.18 11.58
C THR A 236 21.96 -7.79 10.17
N ALA A 237 21.88 -8.77 9.26
CA ALA A 237 21.49 -8.55 7.87
C ALA A 237 20.02 -8.09 7.75
N ILE A 238 19.10 -8.73 8.50
CA ILE A 238 17.68 -8.44 8.51
C ILE A 238 17.41 -7.04 9.05
N ILE A 239 17.96 -6.68 10.21
CA ILE A 239 17.78 -5.38 10.87
C ILE A 239 18.31 -4.26 9.97
N ASN A 240 19.51 -4.42 9.43
CA ASN A 240 20.11 -3.43 8.53
C ASN A 240 19.27 -3.26 7.26
N ASN A 241 18.84 -4.34 6.63
CA ASN A 241 18.00 -4.27 5.43
C ASN A 241 16.65 -3.63 5.73
N ALA A 242 15.98 -4.05 6.80
CA ALA A 242 14.67 -3.53 7.18
C ALA A 242 14.71 -2.01 7.49
N LYS A 243 15.81 -1.49 8.08
CA LYS A 243 15.93 -0.08 8.43
C LYS A 243 16.61 0.76 7.35
N ALA A 244 17.77 0.34 6.84
CA ALA A 244 18.65 1.23 6.08
C ALA A 244 18.43 1.20 4.55
N ARG A 245 17.76 0.18 4.00
CA ARG A 245 17.52 0.07 2.56
C ARG A 245 16.71 1.23 1.99
N ARG A 246 15.61 1.59 2.65
CA ARG A 246 14.75 2.71 2.30
C ARG A 246 13.90 3.10 3.51
N VAL A 247 14.13 4.28 4.06
CA VAL A 247 13.50 4.72 5.32
C VAL A 247 12.13 5.36 5.13
N SER A 248 11.82 5.88 3.93
CA SER A 248 10.60 6.66 3.65
C SER A 248 9.40 5.81 3.24
N VAL A 249 9.40 4.51 3.61
CA VAL A 249 8.34 3.54 3.29
C VAL A 249 7.75 2.92 4.55
N CYS A 250 6.49 2.53 4.48
CA CYS A 250 5.70 2.02 5.62
C CYS A 250 6.16 0.64 6.15
N ASN A 251 6.98 -0.10 5.40
CA ASN A 251 7.53 -1.40 5.80
C ASN A 251 8.93 -1.30 6.43
N ALA A 252 9.46 -0.07 6.63
CA ALA A 252 10.76 0.14 7.27
C ALA A 252 10.67 -0.19 8.77
N LEU A 253 11.74 -0.75 9.31
CA LEU A 253 11.84 -1.06 10.74
C LEU A 253 11.81 0.21 11.59
N ASP A 254 10.88 0.29 12.54
CA ASP A 254 10.78 1.41 13.48
C ASP A 254 11.17 1.03 14.90
N CYS A 255 10.99 -0.23 15.30
CA CYS A 255 11.38 -0.68 16.63
C CYS A 255 12.01 -2.08 16.59
N LEU A 256 13.24 -2.18 17.11
CA LEU A 256 13.90 -3.45 17.40
C LEU A 256 13.58 -3.85 18.85
N LEU A 257 12.99 -5.02 19.03
CA LEU A 257 12.83 -5.66 20.34
C LEU A 257 13.96 -6.69 20.50
N ILE A 258 14.72 -6.62 21.57
CA ILE A 258 15.79 -7.58 21.84
C ILE A 258 15.54 -8.36 23.12
N HIS A 259 15.66 -9.68 23.06
CA HIS A 259 15.58 -10.53 24.24
C HIS A 259 16.71 -10.17 25.23
N ALA A 260 16.41 -10.01 26.50
CA ALA A 260 17.35 -9.56 27.54
C ALA A 260 18.63 -10.39 27.61
N SER A 261 18.56 -11.73 27.40
CA SER A 261 19.74 -12.59 27.38
C SER A 261 20.68 -12.34 26.18
N ARG A 262 20.26 -11.55 25.21
CA ARG A 262 20.99 -11.26 23.95
C ARG A 262 21.47 -9.80 23.88
N LEU A 263 21.41 -9.05 24.96
CA LEU A 263 21.89 -7.66 25.01
C LEU A 263 23.37 -7.51 24.63
N SER A 264 24.20 -8.53 24.94
CA SER A 264 25.60 -8.55 24.52
C SER A 264 25.80 -8.58 23.01
N ASP A 265 24.80 -9.02 22.23
CA ASP A 265 24.84 -9.08 20.78
C ASP A 265 24.35 -7.78 20.12
N LEU A 266 23.67 -6.92 20.87
CA LEU A 266 23.07 -5.70 20.35
C LEU A 266 24.06 -4.79 19.61
N PRO A 267 25.31 -4.59 20.10
CA PRO A 267 26.30 -3.79 19.37
C PRO A 267 26.60 -4.36 17.97
N ALA A 268 26.73 -5.67 17.84
CA ALA A 268 26.98 -6.32 16.55
C ALA A 268 25.77 -6.25 15.62
N LEU A 269 24.55 -6.43 16.16
CA LEU A 269 23.30 -6.30 15.40
C LEU A 269 23.11 -4.89 14.83
N CYS A 270 23.48 -3.86 15.58
CA CYS A 270 23.33 -2.46 15.19
C CYS A 270 24.52 -1.88 14.41
N ALA A 271 25.69 -2.53 14.43
CA ALA A 271 26.93 -2.01 13.83
C ALA A 271 26.75 -1.52 12.37
N PRO A 272 26.07 -2.21 11.45
CA PRO A 272 25.92 -1.73 10.07
C PRO A 272 25.07 -0.45 9.94
N LEU A 273 24.18 -0.18 10.90
CA LEU A 273 23.29 0.98 10.88
C LEU A 273 24.04 2.31 11.00
N GLN A 274 25.22 2.32 11.63
CA GLN A 274 26.08 3.51 11.73
C GLN A 274 26.51 4.03 10.36
N ASN A 275 26.69 3.16 9.36
CA ASN A 275 27.08 3.54 8.01
C ASN A 275 26.01 4.40 7.31
N SER A 276 24.75 4.23 7.73
CA SER A 276 23.61 5.02 7.27
C SER A 276 23.20 6.11 8.27
N HIS A 277 24.02 6.39 9.28
CA HIS A 277 23.79 7.41 10.31
C HIS A 277 22.43 7.25 11.01
N VAL A 278 22.00 6.01 11.28
CA VAL A 278 20.73 5.76 11.96
C VAL A 278 20.81 6.20 13.43
N ILE A 279 19.90 7.08 13.82
CA ILE A 279 19.75 7.50 15.22
C ILE A 279 18.93 6.41 15.96
N ILE A 280 19.49 5.88 17.03
CA ILE A 280 18.85 4.86 17.87
C ILE A 280 18.35 5.50 19.17
N TYR A 281 17.05 5.35 19.42
CA TYR A 281 16.41 5.66 20.71
C TYR A 281 16.30 4.38 21.51
N ALA A 282 17.20 4.18 22.47
CA ALA A 282 17.33 2.93 23.23
C ALA A 282 16.75 3.07 24.65
N ASP A 283 16.09 2.04 25.15
CA ASP A 283 15.77 1.95 26.59
C ASP A 283 17.05 1.87 27.41
N GLU A 284 16.93 1.89 28.76
CA GLU A 284 18.10 1.99 29.63
C GLU A 284 19.11 0.85 29.41
N LEU A 285 18.62 -0.40 29.34
CA LEU A 285 19.49 -1.58 29.18
C LEU A 285 20.14 -1.63 27.80
N ALA A 286 19.37 -1.34 26.75
CA ALA A 286 19.88 -1.27 25.39
C ALA A 286 20.85 -0.08 25.21
N TYR A 287 20.57 1.06 25.87
CA TYR A 287 21.48 2.22 25.86
C TYR A 287 22.85 1.86 26.48
N GLU A 288 22.85 1.22 27.64
CA GLU A 288 24.09 0.76 28.30
C GLU A 288 24.88 -0.21 27.41
N ALA A 289 24.20 -1.16 26.76
CA ALA A 289 24.84 -2.12 25.86
C ALA A 289 25.46 -1.45 24.61
N LEU A 290 24.84 -0.40 24.09
CA LEU A 290 25.32 0.34 22.92
C LEU A 290 26.35 1.43 23.28
N CYS A 291 26.38 1.90 24.53
CA CYS A 291 27.29 2.95 24.99
C CYS A 291 28.76 2.52 24.77
N GLY A 292 29.53 3.37 24.05
CA GLY A 292 30.89 3.06 23.65
C GLY A 292 31.07 2.09 22.49
N ASN A 293 29.97 1.46 22.00
CA ASN A 293 29.96 0.53 20.87
C ASN A 293 29.18 1.06 19.65
N TYR A 294 28.45 2.15 19.80
CA TYR A 294 27.73 2.87 18.76
C TYR A 294 28.08 4.36 18.84
N PRO A 295 28.10 5.13 17.71
CA PRO A 295 28.46 6.55 17.74
C PRO A 295 27.59 7.34 18.73
N ALA A 296 28.23 8.09 19.64
CA ALA A 296 27.51 8.75 20.73
C ALA A 296 26.51 9.81 20.24
N GLU A 297 26.79 10.46 19.10
CA GLU A 297 25.90 11.43 18.46
C GLU A 297 24.67 10.81 17.81
N LEU A 298 24.67 9.50 17.59
CA LEU A 298 23.56 8.74 17.01
C LEU A 298 22.81 7.89 18.06
N LEU A 299 23.22 7.95 19.34
CA LEU A 299 22.61 7.17 20.42
C LEU A 299 21.87 8.09 21.39
N CYS A 300 20.58 7.91 21.52
CA CYS A 300 19.69 8.66 22.38
C CYS A 300 18.96 7.73 23.35
N ARG A 301 18.56 8.25 24.53
CA ARG A 301 17.65 7.53 25.42
C ARG A 301 16.23 7.59 24.87
N ALA A 302 15.54 6.46 24.89
CA ALA A 302 14.14 6.39 24.50
C ALA A 302 13.25 7.06 25.56
N THR A 303 12.18 7.67 25.10
CA THR A 303 11.04 8.09 25.92
C THR A 303 9.82 7.26 25.53
N PRO A 304 8.73 7.27 26.30
CA PRO A 304 7.51 6.57 25.91
C PRO A 304 7.04 6.89 24.48
N GLU A 305 7.22 8.13 24.03
CA GLU A 305 6.85 8.63 22.72
C GLU A 305 7.79 8.15 21.60
N SER A 306 8.89 7.51 21.94
CA SER A 306 9.80 6.87 20.96
C SER A 306 9.22 5.57 20.42
N PHE A 307 8.30 4.96 21.15
CA PHE A 307 7.60 3.72 20.74
C PHE A 307 6.29 4.04 20.05
N GLY A 308 5.85 3.19 19.12
CA GLY A 308 4.63 3.39 18.35
C GLY A 308 4.68 4.53 17.32
N LYS A 309 5.86 4.95 16.95
CA LYS A 309 6.11 6.04 16.01
C LYS A 309 6.63 5.51 14.67
N GLU A 310 5.95 5.85 13.57
CA GLU A 310 6.49 5.69 12.22
C GLU A 310 7.50 6.82 11.98
N PHE A 311 8.79 6.48 11.94
CA PHE A 311 9.84 7.50 11.83
C PHE A 311 10.00 8.07 10.42
N LEU A 312 9.83 7.26 9.39
CA LEU A 312 10.07 7.63 7.98
C LEU A 312 11.43 8.30 7.73
N ASP A 313 12.41 7.98 8.57
CA ASP A 313 13.72 8.59 8.61
C ASP A 313 14.78 7.57 9.09
N TYR A 314 16.04 7.91 9.01
CA TYR A 314 17.14 7.14 9.61
C TYR A 314 17.10 7.22 11.13
N LYS A 315 16.00 6.77 11.71
CA LYS A 315 15.71 6.74 13.15
C LYS A 315 14.96 5.47 13.51
N MET A 316 15.25 4.88 14.65
CA MET A 316 14.50 3.73 15.18
C MET A 316 14.57 3.69 16.70
N ALA A 317 13.62 2.99 17.31
CA ALA A 317 13.66 2.66 18.73
C ALA A 317 14.27 1.26 18.95
N VAL A 318 14.84 1.06 20.13
CA VAL A 318 15.29 -0.25 20.63
C VAL A 318 14.72 -0.46 22.03
N ARG A 319 14.07 -1.60 22.26
CA ARG A 319 13.55 -2.00 23.55
C ARG A 319 14.03 -3.40 23.94
N THR A 320 14.47 -3.52 25.18
CA THR A 320 14.79 -4.80 25.82
C THR A 320 13.53 -5.43 26.35
N VAL A 321 13.34 -6.72 26.11
CA VAL A 321 12.20 -7.52 26.58
C VAL A 321 12.70 -8.78 27.29
N ALA A 322 12.03 -9.21 28.34
CA ALA A 322 12.42 -10.36 29.13
C ALA A 322 12.22 -11.68 28.36
N ASP A 323 11.18 -11.74 27.57
CA ASP A 323 10.76 -12.92 26.81
C ASP A 323 9.87 -12.57 25.62
N ILE A 324 9.40 -13.59 24.90
CA ILE A 324 8.52 -13.45 23.74
C ILE A 324 7.15 -12.86 24.12
N ASP A 325 6.63 -13.12 25.32
CA ASP A 325 5.32 -12.62 25.73
C ASP A 325 5.36 -11.12 26.01
N GLU A 326 6.48 -10.60 26.54
CA GLU A 326 6.70 -9.16 26.68
C GLU A 326 6.88 -8.50 25.29
N ALA A 327 7.56 -9.16 24.34
CA ALA A 327 7.66 -8.69 22.96
C ALA A 327 6.29 -8.60 22.31
N LEU A 328 5.44 -9.62 22.44
CA LEU A 328 4.07 -9.64 21.93
C LEU A 328 3.21 -8.56 22.56
N SER A 329 3.32 -8.33 23.88
CA SER A 329 2.62 -7.26 24.58
C SER A 329 3.01 -5.87 24.07
N HIS A 330 4.31 -5.66 23.80
CA HIS A 330 4.79 -4.43 23.20
C HIS A 330 4.23 -4.22 21.78
N ILE A 331 4.31 -5.24 20.92
CA ILE A 331 3.77 -5.22 19.57
C ILE A 331 2.26 -4.94 19.61
N TYR A 332 1.51 -5.62 20.49
CA TYR A 332 0.08 -5.39 20.65
C TYR A 332 -0.25 -3.92 20.95
N THR A 333 0.58 -3.27 21.75
CA THR A 333 0.36 -1.88 22.20
C THR A 333 0.75 -0.84 21.15
N TYR A 334 1.86 -1.07 20.43
CA TYR A 334 2.52 -0.03 19.63
C TYR A 334 2.49 -0.28 18.12
N SER A 335 2.15 -1.48 17.68
CA SER A 335 2.12 -1.82 16.25
C SER A 335 0.96 -1.14 15.53
N SER A 336 1.22 -0.72 14.29
CA SER A 336 0.18 -0.36 13.33
C SER A 336 -0.50 -1.58 12.68
N LYS A 337 -0.09 -2.80 13.02
CA LYS A 337 -0.53 -4.07 12.43
C LYS A 337 -0.15 -4.23 10.95
N HIS A 338 0.91 -3.55 10.54
CA HIS A 338 1.40 -3.60 9.17
C HIS A 338 2.28 -4.83 8.94
N SER A 339 3.47 -4.84 9.51
CA SER A 339 4.46 -5.91 9.30
C SER A 339 5.29 -6.12 10.55
N GLU A 340 5.39 -7.38 11.00
CA GLU A 340 6.12 -7.76 12.18
C GLU A 340 7.07 -8.91 11.85
N CYS A 341 8.25 -8.93 12.49
CA CYS A 341 9.26 -9.95 12.25
C CYS A 341 9.76 -10.55 13.56
N ILE A 342 10.03 -11.85 13.55
CA ILE A 342 10.85 -12.53 14.55
C ILE A 342 12.13 -13.07 13.89
N VAL A 343 13.26 -12.89 14.56
CA VAL A 343 14.53 -13.58 14.22
C VAL A 343 14.77 -14.65 15.28
N ALA A 344 14.55 -15.90 14.92
CA ALA A 344 14.62 -17.05 15.82
C ALA A 344 15.04 -18.33 15.07
N GLU A 345 15.87 -19.15 15.70
CA GLU A 345 16.19 -20.50 15.23
C GLU A 345 15.30 -21.56 15.89
N ASP A 346 14.67 -21.24 17.02
CA ASP A 346 13.66 -22.08 17.64
C ASP A 346 12.33 -22.02 16.87
N GLN A 347 11.95 -23.13 16.26
CA GLN A 347 10.69 -23.27 15.49
C GLN A 347 9.44 -23.11 16.36
N GLN A 348 9.52 -23.44 17.66
CA GLN A 348 8.39 -23.27 18.56
C GLN A 348 8.15 -21.78 18.84
N ALA A 349 9.22 -21.03 19.12
CA ALA A 349 9.15 -19.58 19.29
C ALA A 349 8.64 -18.89 18.01
N ALA A 350 9.17 -19.26 16.85
CA ALA A 350 8.75 -18.73 15.56
C ALA A 350 7.26 -19.01 15.28
N SER A 351 6.79 -20.23 15.51
CA SER A 351 5.39 -20.62 15.31
C SER A 351 4.46 -19.94 16.30
N TYR A 352 4.88 -19.79 17.55
CA TYR A 352 4.12 -19.08 18.58
C TYR A 352 3.97 -17.60 18.23
N PHE A 353 5.06 -16.94 17.84
CA PHE A 353 5.03 -15.55 17.39
C PHE A 353 4.09 -15.37 16.19
N ALA A 354 4.20 -16.21 15.18
CA ALA A 354 3.36 -16.14 13.98
C ALA A 354 1.86 -16.35 14.28
N CYS A 355 1.55 -17.17 15.28
CA CYS A 355 0.17 -17.41 15.73
C CYS A 355 -0.41 -16.23 16.53
N MET A 356 0.42 -15.61 17.39
CA MET A 356 -0.06 -14.61 18.35
C MET A 356 -0.07 -13.19 17.78
N VAL A 357 0.77 -12.88 16.81
CA VAL A 357 0.87 -11.54 16.21
C VAL A 357 -0.31 -11.25 15.30
N ASP A 358 -1.03 -10.17 15.59
CA ASP A 358 -2.13 -9.65 14.75
C ASP A 358 -1.60 -8.56 13.81
N ALA A 359 -0.89 -8.95 12.74
CA ALA A 359 -0.41 -8.05 11.69
C ALA A 359 -0.84 -8.55 10.30
N ALA A 360 -0.78 -7.65 9.30
CA ALA A 360 -1.06 -8.00 7.91
C ALA A 360 -0.01 -8.95 7.35
N CYS A 361 1.27 -8.75 7.72
CA CYS A 361 2.37 -9.61 7.32
C CYS A 361 3.21 -9.97 8.55
N VAL A 362 3.47 -11.25 8.74
CA VAL A 362 4.32 -11.76 9.82
C VAL A 362 5.47 -12.55 9.22
N TYR A 363 6.69 -12.16 9.57
CA TYR A 363 7.93 -12.70 9.03
C TYR A 363 8.68 -13.51 10.06
N THR A 364 9.24 -14.62 9.63
CA THR A 364 10.25 -15.39 10.37
C THR A 364 11.56 -15.35 9.59
N ASN A 365 12.62 -14.83 10.20
CA ASN A 365 13.96 -14.76 9.62
C ASN A 365 14.01 -14.05 8.25
N ALA A 366 13.17 -13.03 8.04
CA ALA A 366 13.17 -12.20 6.85
C ALA A 366 12.75 -10.75 7.20
N PRO A 367 13.33 -9.73 6.55
CA PRO A 367 13.02 -8.35 6.88
C PRO A 367 11.61 -7.92 6.45
N THR A 368 10.99 -7.03 7.22
CA THR A 368 9.68 -6.43 6.92
C THR A 368 9.65 -5.68 5.58
N SER A 369 10.82 -5.32 5.05
CA SER A 369 11.00 -4.65 3.76
C SER A 369 10.48 -5.46 2.55
N PHE A 370 10.18 -6.75 2.72
CA PHE A 370 9.51 -7.57 1.71
C PHE A 370 8.01 -7.35 1.61
N THR A 371 7.37 -6.58 2.50
CA THR A 371 5.95 -6.23 2.37
C THR A 371 5.78 -5.21 1.23
N ASP A 372 5.67 -5.74 0.02
CA ASP A 372 5.64 -4.98 -1.21
C ASP A 372 4.94 -5.82 -2.29
N GLY A 373 4.07 -5.20 -3.10
CA GLY A 373 3.27 -5.91 -4.09
C GLY A 373 4.11 -6.62 -5.17
N ALA A 374 5.23 -6.03 -5.60
CA ALA A 374 6.12 -6.66 -6.57
C ALA A 374 6.83 -7.88 -5.95
N GLN A 375 7.27 -7.77 -4.68
CA GLN A 375 7.89 -8.88 -3.94
C GLN A 375 6.91 -10.03 -3.68
N PHE A 376 5.63 -9.73 -3.55
CA PHE A 376 4.56 -10.73 -3.37
C PHE A 376 4.04 -11.30 -4.71
N GLY A 377 4.61 -10.87 -5.85
CA GLY A 377 4.20 -11.33 -7.16
C GLY A 377 2.86 -10.75 -7.64
N LEU A 378 2.42 -9.63 -7.05
CA LEU A 378 1.17 -8.95 -7.41
C LEU A 378 1.34 -7.98 -8.60
N GLY A 379 2.56 -7.81 -9.11
CA GLY A 379 2.91 -6.91 -10.21
C GLY A 379 2.97 -5.45 -9.81
N ALA A 380 1.88 -4.91 -9.34
CA ALA A 380 1.76 -3.56 -8.77
C ALA A 380 0.82 -3.62 -7.55
N GLU A 381 0.85 -2.57 -6.72
CA GLU A 381 -0.03 -2.44 -5.57
C GLU A 381 -0.67 -1.06 -5.47
N ILE A 382 -1.92 -1.03 -5.04
CA ILE A 382 -2.62 0.22 -4.75
C ILE A 382 -2.33 0.71 -3.33
N GLY A 383 -1.77 -0.13 -2.48
CA GLY A 383 -1.36 0.13 -1.11
C GLY A 383 -1.35 -1.11 -0.26
N ILE A 384 -1.01 -0.94 1.02
CA ILE A 384 -0.95 -2.01 2.02
C ILE A 384 -2.00 -1.72 3.08
N SER A 385 -3.01 -2.58 3.19
CA SER A 385 -4.07 -2.44 4.18
C SER A 385 -3.73 -3.16 5.48
N THR A 386 -3.99 -2.50 6.60
CA THR A 386 -3.83 -3.07 7.94
C THR A 386 -5.16 -3.49 8.58
N GLN A 387 -6.28 -3.16 7.96
CA GLN A 387 -7.61 -3.50 8.46
C GLN A 387 -7.96 -4.98 8.25
N LYS A 388 -8.96 -5.48 8.98
CA LYS A 388 -9.38 -6.89 8.93
C LYS A 388 -10.54 -7.14 7.97
N LEU A 389 -11.32 -6.11 7.69
CA LEU A 389 -12.48 -6.22 6.80
C LEU A 389 -12.04 -6.07 5.37
N HIS A 390 -12.34 -7.06 4.53
CA HIS A 390 -11.95 -7.24 3.14
C HIS A 390 -10.43 -7.43 2.97
N ALA A 391 -9.72 -6.55 2.24
CA ALA A 391 -8.29 -6.71 1.94
C ALA A 391 -7.41 -6.42 3.15
N ARG A 392 -6.37 -7.26 3.36
CA ARG A 392 -5.34 -7.07 4.38
C ARG A 392 -3.97 -7.41 3.79
N GLY A 393 -2.97 -6.55 3.99
CA GLY A 393 -1.65 -6.66 3.36
C GLY A 393 -1.57 -5.89 2.05
N PRO A 394 -0.57 -6.18 1.19
CA PRO A 394 -0.43 -5.56 -0.12
C PRO A 394 -1.66 -5.83 -1.00
N MET A 395 -2.20 -4.78 -1.61
CA MET A 395 -3.42 -4.84 -2.42
C MET A 395 -3.10 -4.73 -3.91
N GLY A 396 -3.15 -5.84 -4.60
CA GLY A 396 -3.07 -5.93 -6.06
C GLY A 396 -4.43 -6.05 -6.73
N LEU A 397 -4.49 -6.68 -7.90
CA LEU A 397 -5.70 -6.83 -8.70
C LEU A 397 -6.82 -7.58 -7.98
N ARG A 398 -6.50 -8.59 -7.17
CA ARG A 398 -7.50 -9.43 -6.50
C ARG A 398 -8.19 -8.70 -5.37
N GLU A 399 -7.45 -7.88 -4.64
CA GLU A 399 -7.91 -7.17 -3.45
C GLU A 399 -8.86 -6.02 -3.79
N ILE A 400 -8.90 -5.56 -5.05
CA ILE A 400 -9.86 -4.59 -5.56
C ILE A 400 -11.00 -5.23 -6.35
N THR A 401 -11.30 -6.51 -6.06
CA THR A 401 -12.48 -7.24 -6.53
C THR A 401 -13.32 -7.73 -5.36
N THR A 402 -14.59 -7.99 -5.63
CA THR A 402 -15.51 -8.65 -4.71
C THR A 402 -16.03 -9.93 -5.36
N TYR A 403 -17.14 -10.49 -4.90
CA TYR A 403 -17.72 -11.68 -5.47
C TYR A 403 -19.23 -11.59 -5.59
N LYS A 404 -19.79 -12.41 -6.50
CA LYS A 404 -21.21 -12.69 -6.57
C LYS A 404 -21.46 -14.19 -6.70
N TRP A 405 -22.65 -14.63 -6.35
CA TRP A 405 -23.10 -15.98 -6.54
C TRP A 405 -23.87 -16.12 -7.85
N LEU A 406 -23.48 -17.07 -8.69
CA LEU A 406 -24.27 -17.57 -9.79
C LEU A 406 -24.97 -18.84 -9.33
N ILE A 407 -26.28 -18.89 -9.45
CA ILE A 407 -27.10 -20.02 -8.99
C ILE A 407 -27.88 -20.53 -10.18
N GLU A 408 -27.55 -21.74 -10.62
CA GLU A 408 -28.18 -22.41 -11.73
C GLU A 408 -29.12 -23.50 -11.22
N GLY A 409 -30.35 -23.49 -11.69
CA GLY A 409 -31.36 -24.44 -11.30
C GLY A 409 -32.16 -24.96 -12.51
N ASN A 410 -33.01 -25.94 -12.28
CA ASN A 410 -33.91 -26.50 -13.25
C ASN A 410 -35.35 -26.62 -12.66
N GLY A 411 -35.87 -25.47 -12.19
CA GLY A 411 -37.25 -25.41 -11.64
C GLY A 411 -37.37 -25.83 -10.18
N GLN A 412 -36.29 -25.95 -9.43
CA GLN A 412 -36.38 -26.26 -7.99
C GLN A 412 -37.07 -25.12 -7.24
N ILE A 413 -37.95 -25.48 -6.33
CA ILE A 413 -38.62 -24.56 -5.41
C ILE A 413 -38.25 -24.84 -3.96
N ARG A 414 -38.24 -23.82 -3.13
CA ARG A 414 -38.10 -23.97 -1.71
C ARG A 414 -39.44 -24.38 -1.08
N LYS A 415 -39.48 -25.52 -0.39
CA LYS A 415 -40.63 -25.99 0.39
C LYS A 415 -40.70 -25.26 1.73
#